data_d301f16dfcf5214f58e83f4821aab580
#
_entry.id   d301f16dfcf5214f58e83f4821aab580
#
_cell.length_a   1.000
_cell.length_b   1.000
_cell.length_c   1.000
_cell.angle_alpha   90.00
_cell.angle_beta   90.00
_cell.angle_gamma   90.00
#
_symmetry.space_group_name_H-M   'P 1'
#
loop_
_entity.id
_entity.type
_entity.pdbx_description
1 polymer ?
#
loop_
_entity_poly.entity_id
_entity_poly.type
_entity_poly.pdbx_seq_one_letter_code
_entity_poly.pdbx_strand_id
1 'polypeptide(L)'
;MKDPYEVLGVAKTASEADIKKAFRSLAKKHHPDKHAGDAAAQKRFQEISGAYDILGDKDKRAQYDAGVIGPDGNPRGFDPRQGAGGFRQGHPFGSGFGGFGGGGQGGAREFHFSFDDGAGGGGGFEDIFADLMGGARRGGRQSRQIKGEDFSATVTVSFDEAAKGGTRRVVLQNGEQIDVKIPVGVRDGQTIRVKGRGGAGQGGGPNGDVLLTVSVAPHPTMTRDGNDIRTDLAVTLKEAVLGGKVPVPTLTGTVALSVPPNSNTGTILRLKGKGIAAHGGAAAGDLYVRLVVTLPEHPDEALKSFVSSWPANYDPRAKTR
;
A
#
# COMPACT_ATOMS: atom_id res chain seq x y z
N MET A 1 -11.10 -33.32 23.82
CA MET A 1 -11.14 -32.21 22.85
C MET A 1 -12.46 -32.27 22.11
N LYS A 2 -12.99 -31.09 21.68
CA LYS A 2 -14.25 -31.02 20.92
C LYS A 2 -14.01 -31.42 19.46
N ASP A 3 -15.05 -31.90 18.79
CA ASP A 3 -15.00 -32.19 17.35
C ASP A 3 -14.63 -30.92 16.56
N PRO A 4 -13.62 -30.93 15.68
CA PRO A 4 -13.21 -29.78 14.86
C PRO A 4 -14.37 -29.17 14.05
N TYR A 5 -15.30 -29.96 13.54
CA TYR A 5 -16.49 -29.47 12.84
C TYR A 5 -17.43 -28.69 13.78
N GLU A 6 -17.60 -29.16 15.04
CA GLU A 6 -18.38 -28.45 16.06
C GLU A 6 -17.68 -27.14 16.49
N VAL A 7 -16.36 -27.14 16.59
CA VAL A 7 -15.59 -25.97 16.97
C VAL A 7 -15.72 -24.83 15.90
N LEU A 8 -15.72 -25.21 14.64
CA LEU A 8 -15.92 -24.23 13.53
C LEU A 8 -17.42 -23.98 13.26
N GLY A 9 -18.33 -24.75 13.83
CA GLY A 9 -19.79 -24.63 13.62
C GLY A 9 -20.20 -24.95 12.17
N VAL A 10 -19.56 -25.94 11.55
CA VAL A 10 -19.84 -26.38 10.18
C VAL A 10 -20.29 -27.86 10.16
N ALA A 11 -21.05 -28.24 9.14
CA ALA A 11 -21.43 -29.64 8.95
C ALA A 11 -20.23 -30.49 8.50
N LYS A 12 -20.21 -31.79 8.80
CA LYS A 12 -19.17 -32.72 8.31
C LYS A 12 -19.08 -32.78 6.78
N THR A 13 -20.17 -32.44 6.10
CA THR A 13 -20.25 -32.36 4.64
C THR A 13 -19.88 -30.99 4.08
N ALA A 14 -19.45 -30.03 4.91
CA ALA A 14 -19.13 -28.67 4.50
C ALA A 14 -18.01 -28.64 3.45
N SER A 15 -18.13 -27.74 2.48
CA SER A 15 -17.10 -27.51 1.49
C SER A 15 -15.87 -26.85 2.12
N GLU A 16 -14.71 -26.98 1.46
CA GLU A 16 -13.48 -26.31 1.88
C GLU A 16 -13.65 -24.77 1.97
N ALA A 17 -14.44 -24.21 1.04
CA ALA A 17 -14.77 -22.79 1.04
C ALA A 17 -15.59 -22.37 2.27
N ASP A 18 -16.53 -23.21 2.70
CA ASP A 18 -17.36 -22.96 3.89
C ASP A 18 -16.53 -23.06 5.18
N ILE A 19 -15.65 -24.05 5.27
CA ILE A 19 -14.71 -24.23 6.38
C ILE A 19 -13.81 -22.98 6.51
N LYS A 20 -13.22 -22.53 5.41
CA LYS A 20 -12.37 -21.33 5.36
C LYS A 20 -13.13 -20.05 5.74
N LYS A 21 -14.39 -19.93 5.29
CA LYS A 21 -15.27 -18.80 5.62
C LYS A 21 -15.64 -18.79 7.11
N ALA A 22 -15.99 -19.94 7.67
CA ALA A 22 -16.29 -20.10 9.10
C ALA A 22 -15.09 -19.75 9.98
N PHE A 23 -13.90 -20.27 9.64
CA PHE A 23 -12.66 -19.95 10.33
C PHE A 23 -12.39 -18.45 10.34
N ARG A 24 -12.42 -17.76 9.18
CA ARG A 24 -12.18 -16.31 9.10
C ARG A 24 -13.14 -15.50 9.98
N SER A 25 -14.42 -15.88 9.99
CA SER A 25 -15.44 -15.21 10.80
C SER A 25 -15.16 -15.35 12.29
N LEU A 26 -14.85 -16.58 12.74
CA LEU A 26 -14.58 -16.89 14.15
C LEU A 26 -13.24 -16.31 14.62
N ALA A 27 -12.19 -16.37 13.79
CA ALA A 27 -10.89 -15.79 14.08
C ALA A 27 -10.99 -14.26 14.23
N LYS A 28 -11.75 -13.56 13.36
CA LYS A 28 -12.00 -12.11 13.48
C LYS A 28 -12.79 -11.76 14.77
N LYS A 29 -13.72 -12.63 15.16
CA LYS A 29 -14.55 -12.43 16.38
C LYS A 29 -13.75 -12.62 17.66
N HIS A 30 -12.83 -13.57 17.72
CA HIS A 30 -12.06 -13.94 18.91
C HIS A 30 -10.57 -13.54 18.80
N HIS A 31 -10.25 -12.54 17.96
CA HIS A 31 -8.86 -12.08 17.79
C HIS A 31 -8.30 -11.52 19.10
N PRO A 32 -7.07 -11.88 19.49
CA PRO A 32 -6.47 -11.42 20.75
C PRO A 32 -6.38 -9.91 20.87
N ASP A 33 -6.17 -9.18 19.77
CA ASP A 33 -6.13 -7.70 19.76
C ASP A 33 -7.47 -7.06 20.14
N LYS A 34 -8.58 -7.73 19.87
CA LYS A 34 -9.92 -7.22 20.22
C LYS A 34 -10.35 -7.62 21.65
N HIS A 35 -9.69 -8.57 22.24
CA HIS A 35 -9.96 -9.12 23.54
C HIS A 35 -8.67 -9.23 24.37
N ALA A 36 -7.86 -8.14 24.38
CA ALA A 36 -6.61 -8.10 25.12
C ALA A 36 -6.85 -8.37 26.61
N GLY A 37 -6.23 -9.44 27.15
CA GLY A 37 -6.37 -9.88 28.54
C GLY A 37 -7.52 -10.85 28.84
N ASP A 38 -8.36 -11.23 27.86
CA ASP A 38 -9.42 -12.25 28.06
C ASP A 38 -8.87 -13.65 27.75
N ALA A 39 -8.55 -14.39 28.83
CA ALA A 39 -8.05 -15.75 28.72
C ALA A 39 -9.08 -16.71 28.07
N ALA A 40 -10.39 -16.45 28.19
CA ALA A 40 -11.44 -17.27 27.57
C ALA A 40 -11.46 -17.05 26.05
N ALA A 41 -11.30 -15.80 25.57
CA ALA A 41 -11.21 -15.50 24.16
C ALA A 41 -9.93 -16.09 23.52
N GLN A 42 -8.81 -16.03 24.23
CA GLN A 42 -7.55 -16.63 23.80
C GLN A 42 -7.62 -18.14 23.66
N LYS A 43 -8.22 -18.83 24.66
CA LYS A 43 -8.46 -20.27 24.61
C LYS A 43 -9.38 -20.66 23.45
N ARG A 44 -10.42 -19.85 23.20
CA ARG A 44 -11.35 -20.06 22.10
C ARG A 44 -10.65 -19.87 20.73
N PHE A 45 -9.79 -18.90 20.60
CA PHE A 45 -8.99 -18.69 19.38
C PHE A 45 -8.05 -19.87 19.12
N GLN A 46 -7.42 -20.44 20.16
CA GLN A 46 -6.59 -21.63 20.04
C GLN A 46 -7.39 -22.86 19.60
N GLU A 47 -8.61 -23.07 20.18
CA GLU A 47 -9.50 -24.15 19.75
C GLU A 47 -9.89 -23.99 18.25
N ILE A 48 -10.22 -22.78 17.81
CA ILE A 48 -10.61 -22.50 16.43
C ILE A 48 -9.43 -22.72 15.47
N SER A 49 -8.22 -22.27 15.83
CA SER A 49 -7.02 -22.48 15.02
C SER A 49 -6.64 -23.95 14.89
N GLY A 50 -6.69 -24.70 15.98
CA GLY A 50 -6.45 -26.16 15.97
C GLY A 50 -7.47 -26.92 15.13
N ALA A 51 -8.73 -26.52 15.16
CA ALA A 51 -9.77 -27.13 14.34
C ALA A 51 -9.56 -26.88 12.85
N TYR A 52 -9.09 -25.64 12.49
CA TYR A 52 -8.78 -25.31 11.10
C TYR A 52 -7.51 -25.99 10.60
N ASP A 53 -6.52 -26.23 11.45
CA ASP A 53 -5.32 -26.99 11.11
C ASP A 53 -5.63 -28.42 10.61
N ILE A 54 -6.73 -28.99 11.09
CA ILE A 54 -7.17 -30.34 10.70
C ILE A 54 -8.09 -30.28 9.48
N LEU A 55 -9.09 -29.37 9.48
CA LEU A 55 -10.14 -29.34 8.46
C LEU A 55 -9.77 -28.49 7.24
N GLY A 56 -8.79 -27.60 7.37
CA GLY A 56 -8.31 -26.74 6.29
C GLY A 56 -7.34 -27.44 5.32
N ASP A 57 -6.76 -28.56 5.74
CA ASP A 57 -5.90 -29.42 4.94
C ASP A 57 -6.68 -30.66 4.48
N LYS A 58 -6.68 -30.93 3.18
CA LYS A 58 -7.47 -32.00 2.58
C LYS A 58 -7.05 -33.40 3.05
N ASP A 59 -5.75 -33.61 3.25
CA ASP A 59 -5.20 -34.89 3.65
C ASP A 59 -5.42 -35.13 5.15
N LYS A 60 -5.24 -34.12 5.99
CA LYS A 60 -5.52 -34.19 7.43
C LYS A 60 -7.03 -34.39 7.69
N ARG A 61 -7.87 -33.68 6.93
CA ARG A 61 -9.33 -33.87 6.99
C ARG A 61 -9.72 -35.30 6.67
N ALA A 62 -9.20 -35.86 5.58
CA ALA A 62 -9.45 -37.25 5.21
C ALA A 62 -8.96 -38.25 6.27
N GLN A 63 -7.80 -38.01 6.88
CA GLN A 63 -7.29 -38.81 7.98
C GLN A 63 -8.14 -38.70 9.25
N TYR A 64 -8.67 -37.50 9.56
CA TYR A 64 -9.56 -37.28 10.67
C TYR A 64 -10.91 -37.96 10.43
N ASP A 65 -11.49 -37.83 9.26
CA ASP A 65 -12.77 -38.45 8.88
C ASP A 65 -12.64 -39.98 8.84
N ALA A 66 -11.47 -40.51 8.49
CA ALA A 66 -11.15 -41.95 8.57
C ALA A 66 -10.79 -42.46 9.99
N GLY A 67 -10.74 -41.55 10.99
CA GLY A 67 -10.40 -41.90 12.36
C GLY A 67 -8.93 -42.23 12.63
N VAL A 68 -8.05 -41.95 11.67
CA VAL A 68 -6.60 -42.18 11.78
C VAL A 68 -5.93 -41.17 12.71
N ILE A 69 -6.41 -39.93 12.72
CA ILE A 69 -5.94 -38.88 13.63
C ILE A 69 -7.06 -38.44 14.57
N GLY A 70 -6.69 -37.95 15.75
CA GLY A 70 -7.59 -37.40 16.74
C GLY A 70 -7.95 -35.93 16.48
N PRO A 71 -8.84 -35.31 17.29
CA PRO A 71 -9.16 -33.89 17.24
C PRO A 71 -8.01 -32.95 17.65
N ASP A 72 -6.89 -33.51 18.04
CA ASP A 72 -5.61 -32.89 18.37
C ASP A 72 -4.58 -33.01 17.21
N GLY A 73 -5.00 -33.61 16.07
CA GLY A 73 -4.14 -33.86 14.93
C GLY A 73 -3.12 -35.00 15.14
N ASN A 74 -3.13 -35.67 16.31
CA ASN A 74 -2.22 -36.76 16.57
C ASN A 74 -2.81 -38.09 16.12
N PRO A 75 -1.99 -39.06 15.64
CA PRO A 75 -2.45 -40.40 15.31
C PRO A 75 -3.11 -41.05 16.55
N ARG A 76 -4.31 -41.58 16.40
CA ARG A 76 -4.92 -42.38 17.43
C ARG A 76 -4.13 -43.64 17.57
N GLY A 77 -3.33 -43.75 18.64
CA GLY A 77 -2.39 -44.81 18.88
C GLY A 77 -3.02 -46.20 18.72
N PHE A 78 -2.39 -47.00 17.89
CA PHE A 78 -2.54 -48.45 17.90
C PHE A 78 -2.06 -48.96 19.26
N ASP A 79 -2.98 -49.42 20.08
CA ASP A 79 -2.67 -50.08 21.37
C ASP A 79 -1.96 -51.41 21.05
N PRO A 80 -0.64 -51.57 21.39
CA PRO A 80 0.09 -52.78 21.05
C PRO A 80 -0.34 -54.04 21.85
N ARG A 81 -1.40 -53.92 22.71
CA ARG A 81 -1.87 -55.03 23.60
C ARG A 81 -3.04 -55.82 23.06
N GLN A 82 -3.63 -55.46 21.93
CA GLN A 82 -4.71 -56.25 21.32
C GLN A 82 -4.38 -56.53 19.84
N GLY A 83 -3.67 -57.64 19.58
CA GLY A 83 -3.56 -58.18 18.22
C GLY A 83 -2.23 -58.84 17.89
N ALA A 84 -1.90 -59.96 18.59
CA ALA A 84 -0.94 -60.87 18.05
C ALA A 84 -1.57 -61.63 16.87
N GLY A 85 -1.17 -61.30 15.63
CA GLY A 85 -1.62 -62.02 14.45
C GLY A 85 -1.18 -61.32 13.16
N GLY A 86 0.04 -61.64 12.69
CA GLY A 86 0.49 -61.70 11.31
C GLY A 86 0.20 -60.49 10.41
N PHE A 87 1.25 -59.75 10.09
CA PHE A 87 1.63 -59.47 8.69
C PHE A 87 3.06 -58.90 8.65
N ARG A 88 4.01 -59.78 8.35
CA ARG A 88 5.34 -59.37 7.84
C ARG A 88 5.15 -58.92 6.41
N GLN A 89 5.38 -57.66 6.09
CA GLN A 89 6.05 -57.28 4.85
C GLN A 89 6.17 -55.75 4.75
N GLY A 90 7.33 -55.25 4.95
CA GLY A 90 8.04 -54.19 4.22
C GLY A 90 7.39 -52.85 4.02
N HIS A 91 7.46 -51.96 5.01
CA HIS A 91 7.53 -50.53 4.70
C HIS A 91 8.62 -49.87 5.57
N PRO A 92 9.62 -49.21 4.95
CA PRO A 92 10.67 -48.51 5.68
C PRO A 92 10.21 -47.10 6.07
N PHE A 93 9.34 -47.01 7.09
CA PHE A 93 8.96 -45.73 7.67
C PHE A 93 8.87 -45.83 9.21
N GLY A 94 10.01 -46.06 9.79
CA GLY A 94 10.15 -46.15 11.23
C GLY A 94 11.59 -45.78 11.61
N SER A 95 11.85 -44.52 11.84
CA SER A 95 12.92 -44.02 12.73
C SER A 95 13.11 -42.53 12.52
N GLY A 96 12.70 -41.69 13.47
CA GLY A 96 13.20 -40.34 13.49
C GLY A 96 12.32 -39.27 14.12
N PHE A 97 11.46 -39.66 15.08
CA PHE A 97 10.87 -38.63 15.91
C PHE A 97 10.88 -39.04 17.39
N GLY A 98 12.09 -39.16 17.87
CA GLY A 98 12.36 -39.38 19.29
C GLY A 98 13.55 -38.53 19.68
N GLY A 99 13.33 -37.42 20.35
CA GLY A 99 14.43 -36.66 20.95
C GLY A 99 14.23 -35.17 21.00
N PHE A 100 13.27 -34.70 21.72
CA PHE A 100 13.30 -33.34 22.27
C PHE A 100 12.83 -33.35 23.72
N GLY A 101 13.68 -33.91 24.56
CA GLY A 101 13.63 -33.78 25.99
C GLY A 101 14.89 -33.05 26.43
N GLY A 102 14.78 -31.88 27.07
CA GLY A 102 15.90 -31.24 27.76
C GLY A 102 15.82 -29.74 27.80
N GLY A 103 15.16 -29.18 28.81
CA GLY A 103 15.57 -28.08 29.68
C GLY A 103 15.97 -26.74 29.09
N GLY A 104 15.29 -25.65 29.48
CA GLY A 104 15.84 -24.30 29.39
C GLY A 104 14.82 -23.21 29.16
N GLN A 105 14.16 -22.78 30.23
CA GLN A 105 13.84 -21.41 30.64
C GLN A 105 13.67 -20.30 29.58
N GLY A 106 12.44 -19.78 29.42
CA GLY A 106 12.15 -18.36 29.26
C GLY A 106 12.22 -17.80 27.83
N GLY A 107 11.10 -17.59 27.22
CA GLY A 107 10.97 -16.76 26.04
C GLY A 107 9.68 -17.00 25.31
N ALA A 108 8.63 -16.27 25.66
CA ALA A 108 7.41 -16.21 24.88
C ALA A 108 7.75 -15.67 23.48
N ARG A 109 7.75 -16.53 22.48
CA ARG A 109 7.79 -16.12 21.08
C ARG A 109 6.38 -15.67 20.71
N GLU A 110 6.23 -14.38 20.68
CA GLU A 110 5.06 -13.66 20.19
C GLU A 110 4.94 -13.90 18.68
N PHE A 111 3.99 -14.75 18.30
CA PHE A 111 3.64 -14.95 16.90
C PHE A 111 2.78 -13.78 16.44
N HIS A 112 3.39 -12.76 15.85
CA HIS A 112 2.68 -11.67 15.19
C HIS A 112 2.04 -12.18 13.89
N PHE A 113 0.75 -12.43 13.93
CA PHE A 113 -0.08 -12.65 12.74
C PHE A 113 -0.52 -11.30 12.19
N SER A 114 0.20 -10.80 11.20
CA SER A 114 -0.26 -9.63 10.42
C SER A 114 -1.26 -10.08 9.35
N PHE A 115 -2.54 -9.87 9.61
CA PHE A 115 -3.57 -9.89 8.57
C PHE A 115 -3.57 -8.52 7.87
N ASP A 116 -2.84 -8.42 6.76
CA ASP A 116 -3.00 -7.30 5.83
C ASP A 116 -4.21 -7.57 4.93
N ASP A 117 -5.22 -6.71 5.06
CA ASP A 117 -6.48 -6.76 4.31
C ASP A 117 -6.28 -6.05 2.96
N GLY A 118 -5.53 -6.70 2.07
CA GLY A 118 -5.22 -6.23 0.72
C GLY A 118 -5.29 -7.36 -0.31
N ALA A 119 -6.24 -7.25 -1.20
CA ALA A 119 -6.57 -8.18 -2.27
C ALA A 119 -5.34 -8.66 -3.10
N GLY A 120 -5.17 -9.97 -3.21
CA GLY A 120 -4.46 -10.62 -4.30
C GLY A 120 -3.04 -11.10 -4.00
N GLY A 121 -2.88 -12.39 -3.71
CA GLY A 121 -1.58 -13.06 -3.73
C GLY A 121 -1.47 -14.16 -2.67
N GLY A 122 -2.08 -15.33 -2.91
CA GLY A 122 -1.80 -16.54 -2.14
C GLY A 122 -0.38 -17.02 -2.40
N GLY A 123 0.56 -16.77 -1.50
CA GLY A 123 1.94 -17.23 -1.66
C GLY A 123 2.78 -17.26 -0.39
N GLY A 124 2.30 -16.70 0.72
CA GLY A 124 3.17 -16.52 1.91
C GLY A 124 3.14 -17.66 2.93
N PHE A 125 2.10 -18.48 2.95
CA PHE A 125 1.93 -19.51 3.98
C PHE A 125 2.35 -20.90 3.49
N GLU A 126 2.18 -21.16 2.20
CA GLU A 126 2.61 -22.44 1.60
C GLU A 126 4.13 -22.55 1.56
N ASP A 127 4.85 -21.45 1.35
CA ASP A 127 6.31 -21.44 1.31
C ASP A 127 6.96 -21.67 2.69
N ILE A 128 6.39 -21.14 3.75
CA ILE A 128 6.90 -21.35 5.13
C ILE A 128 6.55 -22.76 5.63
N PHE A 129 5.43 -23.32 5.19
CA PHE A 129 5.02 -24.66 5.57
C PHE A 129 5.75 -25.73 4.75
N ALA A 130 6.05 -25.46 3.49
CA ALA A 130 6.88 -26.33 2.65
C ALA A 130 8.32 -26.43 3.17
N ASP A 131 8.88 -25.34 3.72
CA ASP A 131 10.24 -25.31 4.30
C ASP A 131 10.29 -26.07 5.65
N LEU A 132 9.19 -26.08 6.42
CA LEU A 132 9.13 -26.78 7.71
C LEU A 132 8.84 -28.28 7.57
N MET A 133 8.07 -28.72 6.55
CA MET A 133 7.71 -30.13 6.32
C MET A 133 8.61 -30.84 5.30
N GLY A 134 9.43 -30.11 4.51
CA GLY A 134 10.31 -30.66 3.49
C GLY A 134 11.66 -31.20 3.96
N GLY A 135 11.92 -31.25 5.24
CA GLY A 135 13.23 -31.58 5.84
C GLY A 135 13.62 -33.06 5.85
N ALA A 136 13.42 -33.83 4.80
CA ALA A 136 14.08 -35.13 4.64
C ALA A 136 14.01 -35.67 3.21
N ARG A 137 14.68 -35.05 2.23
CA ARG A 137 15.09 -35.75 1.01
C ARG A 137 16.48 -35.32 0.56
N ARG A 138 17.43 -36.12 0.98
CA ARG A 138 18.63 -36.64 0.29
C ARG A 138 19.15 -35.85 -0.91
N GLY A 139 20.32 -35.20 -0.72
CA GLY A 139 21.41 -35.25 -1.68
C GLY A 139 21.22 -34.64 -3.05
N GLY A 140 20.93 -33.36 -3.11
CA GLY A 140 21.30 -32.48 -4.19
C GLY A 140 21.52 -31.11 -3.53
N ARG A 141 22.70 -30.51 -3.72
CA ARG A 141 22.92 -29.10 -3.41
C ARG A 141 22.02 -28.28 -4.34
N GLN A 142 20.69 -28.24 -4.06
CA GLN A 142 19.84 -27.16 -4.57
C GLN A 142 20.39 -25.90 -3.92
N SER A 143 21.13 -25.11 -4.69
CA SER A 143 21.57 -23.81 -4.29
C SER A 143 20.31 -23.04 -3.83
N ARG A 144 20.26 -22.71 -2.55
CA ARG A 144 19.15 -21.95 -1.96
C ARG A 144 19.00 -20.68 -2.80
N GLN A 145 17.89 -20.57 -3.51
CA GLN A 145 17.58 -19.38 -4.29
C GLN A 145 17.33 -18.23 -3.30
N ILE A 146 18.26 -17.29 -3.26
CA ILE A 146 18.15 -16.13 -2.39
C ILE A 146 17.83 -14.92 -3.27
N LYS A 147 16.72 -14.22 -2.96
CA LYS A 147 16.39 -12.95 -3.61
C LYS A 147 17.52 -11.94 -3.39
N GLY A 148 17.86 -11.19 -4.42
CA GLY A 148 18.82 -10.09 -4.36
C GLY A 148 18.35 -8.97 -3.42
N GLU A 149 19.28 -8.13 -2.99
CA GLU A 149 19.03 -7.00 -2.10
C GLU A 149 18.22 -5.91 -2.81
N ASP A 150 17.27 -5.30 -2.09
CA ASP A 150 16.48 -4.17 -2.59
C ASP A 150 17.28 -2.87 -2.41
N PHE A 151 17.32 -2.00 -3.43
CA PHE A 151 18.00 -0.71 -3.37
C PHE A 151 17.01 0.42 -3.14
N SER A 152 17.43 1.41 -2.36
CA SER A 152 16.66 2.64 -2.17
C SER A 152 17.37 3.82 -2.83
N ALA A 153 16.63 4.67 -3.55
CA ALA A 153 17.15 5.88 -4.15
C ALA A 153 16.08 6.99 -4.11
N THR A 154 16.53 8.25 -4.24
CA THR A 154 15.63 9.41 -4.36
C THR A 154 15.71 9.96 -5.77
N VAL A 155 14.56 10.27 -6.35
CA VAL A 155 14.46 10.94 -7.66
C VAL A 155 13.77 12.28 -7.50
N THR A 156 14.44 13.38 -7.89
CA THR A 156 13.82 14.70 -7.91
C THR A 156 13.14 14.92 -9.25
N VAL A 157 11.86 15.26 -9.22
CA VAL A 157 11.05 15.59 -10.40
C VAL A 157 10.55 17.03 -10.29
N SER A 158 10.30 17.69 -11.41
CA SER A 158 9.66 19.01 -11.41
C SER A 158 8.18 18.89 -11.02
N PHE A 159 7.58 20.00 -10.60
CA PHE A 159 6.14 20.09 -10.33
C PHE A 159 5.31 19.63 -11.52
N ASP A 160 5.69 20.06 -12.73
CA ASP A 160 5.04 19.70 -13.98
C ASP A 160 5.13 18.21 -14.28
N GLU A 161 6.31 17.61 -14.11
CA GLU A 161 6.49 16.17 -14.29
C GLU A 161 5.68 15.39 -13.28
N ALA A 162 5.63 15.82 -12.02
CA ALA A 162 4.81 15.18 -11.00
C ALA A 162 3.31 15.28 -11.31
N ALA A 163 2.86 16.41 -11.86
CA ALA A 163 1.46 16.64 -12.20
C ALA A 163 1.01 15.88 -13.46
N LYS A 164 1.85 15.87 -14.51
CA LYS A 164 1.54 15.28 -15.84
C LYS A 164 1.91 13.80 -15.93
N GLY A 165 2.82 13.33 -15.06
CA GLY A 165 3.50 12.07 -15.24
C GLY A 165 4.49 12.09 -16.41
N GLY A 166 5.20 10.99 -16.58
CA GLY A 166 6.19 10.88 -17.67
C GLY A 166 7.15 9.73 -17.45
N THR A 167 8.23 9.71 -18.22
CA THR A 167 9.32 8.76 -18.03
C THR A 167 10.58 9.55 -17.69
N ARG A 168 11.26 9.15 -16.62
CA ARG A 168 12.50 9.79 -16.19
C ARG A 168 13.62 8.77 -16.11
N ARG A 169 14.78 9.12 -16.64
CA ARG A 169 15.99 8.30 -16.52
C ARG A 169 16.65 8.57 -15.17
N VAL A 170 16.91 7.50 -14.44
CA VAL A 170 17.53 7.51 -13.12
C VAL A 170 18.80 6.67 -13.17
N VAL A 171 19.89 7.20 -12.63
CA VAL A 171 21.15 6.46 -12.46
C VAL A 171 21.15 5.88 -11.05
N LEU A 172 21.26 4.57 -10.93
CA LEU A 172 21.34 3.85 -9.66
C LEU A 172 22.76 3.90 -9.08
N GLN A 173 22.91 3.55 -7.80
CA GLN A 173 24.21 3.52 -7.13
C GLN A 173 25.21 2.54 -7.75
N ASN A 174 24.72 1.51 -8.43
CA ASN A 174 25.55 0.55 -9.18
C ASN A 174 25.97 1.07 -10.57
N GLY A 175 25.64 2.32 -10.94
CA GLY A 175 25.92 2.91 -12.25
C GLY A 175 24.92 2.52 -13.36
N GLU A 176 23.96 1.65 -13.09
CA GLU A 176 22.93 1.25 -14.05
C GLU A 176 21.95 2.41 -14.28
N GLN A 177 21.61 2.66 -15.56
CA GLN A 177 20.59 3.63 -15.93
C GLN A 177 19.26 2.91 -16.16
N ILE A 178 18.22 3.35 -15.49
CA ILE A 178 16.87 2.83 -15.64
C ILE A 178 15.89 3.92 -16.04
N ASP A 179 14.97 3.60 -16.93
CA ASP A 179 13.87 4.49 -17.27
C ASP A 179 12.68 4.17 -16.35
N VAL A 180 12.32 5.14 -15.53
CA VAL A 180 11.27 5.01 -14.52
C VAL A 180 10.03 5.77 -14.96
N LYS A 181 8.89 5.08 -14.99
CA LYS A 181 7.60 5.70 -15.28
C LYS A 181 7.08 6.40 -14.03
N ILE A 182 7.02 7.73 -14.07
CA ILE A 182 6.41 8.57 -13.04
C ILE A 182 4.89 8.61 -13.26
N PRO A 183 4.07 8.18 -12.30
CA PRO A 183 2.61 8.24 -12.44
C PRO A 183 2.12 9.69 -12.49
N VAL A 184 0.99 9.92 -13.17
CA VAL A 184 0.29 11.21 -13.11
C VAL A 184 -0.10 11.52 -11.68
N GLY A 185 0.15 12.75 -11.23
CA GLY A 185 -0.26 13.20 -9.92
C GLY A 185 0.53 12.57 -8.76
N VAL A 186 1.74 12.06 -9.00
CA VAL A 186 2.62 11.57 -7.94
C VAL A 186 2.83 12.64 -6.86
N ARG A 187 2.90 12.23 -5.59
CA ARG A 187 3.07 13.14 -4.44
C ARG A 187 4.53 13.18 -4.00
N ASP A 188 4.91 14.28 -3.37
CA ASP A 188 6.19 14.36 -2.67
C ASP A 188 6.29 13.28 -1.59
N GLY A 189 7.45 12.63 -1.46
CA GLY A 189 7.68 11.50 -0.57
C GLY A 189 7.08 10.17 -1.02
N GLN A 190 6.36 10.11 -2.14
CA GLN A 190 5.76 8.86 -2.63
C GLN A 190 6.83 7.89 -3.15
N THR A 191 6.75 6.62 -2.73
CA THR A 191 7.70 5.59 -3.18
C THR A 191 7.15 4.83 -4.39
N ILE A 192 7.98 4.69 -5.43
CA ILE A 192 7.73 3.91 -6.63
C ILE A 192 8.63 2.68 -6.61
N ARG A 193 8.05 1.49 -6.69
CA ARG A 193 8.80 0.23 -6.76
C ARG A 193 9.05 -0.16 -8.21
N VAL A 194 10.33 -0.34 -8.56
CA VAL A 194 10.77 -0.86 -9.86
C VAL A 194 11.25 -2.29 -9.67
N LYS A 195 10.44 -3.26 -10.09
CA LYS A 195 10.68 -4.68 -9.85
C LYS A 195 11.90 -5.20 -10.59
N GLY A 196 12.70 -6.04 -9.92
CA GLY A 196 13.81 -6.79 -10.51
C GLY A 196 15.01 -5.92 -10.93
N ARG A 197 15.13 -4.69 -10.45
CA ARG A 197 16.23 -3.75 -10.73
C ARG A 197 17.16 -3.51 -9.54
N GLY A 198 16.98 -4.27 -8.45
CA GLY A 198 17.87 -4.28 -7.29
C GLY A 198 19.09 -5.19 -7.49
N GLY A 199 19.70 -5.61 -6.40
CA GLY A 199 20.87 -6.50 -6.41
C GLY A 199 20.58 -7.86 -7.07
N ALA A 200 21.60 -8.48 -7.62
CA ALA A 200 21.46 -9.81 -8.22
C ALA A 200 21.12 -10.87 -7.18
N GLY A 201 20.17 -11.75 -7.48
CA GLY A 201 19.87 -12.92 -6.65
C GLY A 201 20.99 -13.96 -6.69
N GLN A 202 21.11 -14.73 -5.62
CA GLN A 202 22.09 -15.83 -5.52
C GLN A 202 21.41 -17.18 -5.75
N GLY A 203 22.17 -18.13 -6.30
CA GLY A 203 21.69 -19.50 -6.54
C GLY A 203 20.54 -19.61 -7.54
N GLY A 204 20.41 -18.65 -8.49
CA GLY A 204 19.27 -18.58 -9.42
C GLY A 204 18.04 -17.89 -8.84
N GLY A 205 18.16 -17.21 -7.69
CA GLY A 205 17.11 -16.39 -7.10
C GLY A 205 16.81 -15.14 -7.94
N PRO A 206 15.61 -14.53 -7.80
CA PRO A 206 15.26 -13.31 -8.50
C PRO A 206 16.08 -12.13 -8.00
N ASN A 207 16.29 -11.14 -8.86
CA ASN A 207 16.88 -9.87 -8.45
C ASN A 207 15.99 -9.17 -7.41
N GLY A 208 16.62 -8.32 -6.59
CA GLY A 208 15.92 -7.38 -5.72
C GLY A 208 15.15 -6.32 -6.51
N ASP A 209 14.52 -5.41 -5.83
CA ASP A 209 13.76 -4.31 -6.39
C ASP A 209 14.44 -2.97 -6.10
N VAL A 210 14.08 -1.93 -6.84
CA VAL A 210 14.47 -0.56 -6.53
C VAL A 210 13.28 0.19 -5.97
N LEU A 211 13.45 0.77 -4.78
CA LEU A 211 12.49 1.63 -4.11
C LEU A 211 12.89 3.09 -4.35
N LEU A 212 12.15 3.78 -5.22
CA LEU A 212 12.42 5.18 -5.57
C LEU A 212 11.50 6.10 -4.80
N THR A 213 12.04 6.90 -3.89
CA THR A 213 11.30 7.99 -3.24
C THR A 213 11.31 9.21 -4.14
N VAL A 214 10.12 9.69 -4.51
CA VAL A 214 9.96 10.86 -5.37
C VAL A 214 10.05 12.13 -4.52
N SER A 215 10.93 13.06 -4.89
CA SER A 215 10.99 14.41 -4.33
C SER A 215 10.50 15.39 -5.39
N VAL A 216 9.44 16.16 -5.07
CA VAL A 216 8.85 17.11 -6.01
C VAL A 216 9.41 18.50 -5.76
N ALA A 217 10.11 19.05 -6.75
CA ALA A 217 10.62 20.42 -6.67
C ALA A 217 9.45 21.42 -6.63
N PRO A 218 9.51 22.48 -5.79
CA PRO A 218 8.50 23.51 -5.74
C PRO A 218 8.41 24.27 -7.06
N HIS A 219 7.18 24.68 -7.43
CA HIS A 219 6.98 25.55 -8.60
C HIS A 219 6.98 27.03 -8.17
N PRO A 220 7.55 27.95 -8.97
CA PRO A 220 7.65 29.38 -8.58
C PRO A 220 6.29 30.05 -8.33
N THR A 221 5.24 29.68 -9.05
CA THR A 221 3.93 30.35 -9.00
C THR A 221 2.78 29.42 -8.70
N MET A 222 2.94 28.09 -8.81
CA MET A 222 1.86 27.13 -8.63
C MET A 222 2.05 26.34 -7.35
N THR A 223 0.95 26.11 -6.64
CA THR A 223 0.88 25.21 -5.48
C THR A 223 -0.19 24.17 -5.69
N ARG A 224 0.03 22.97 -5.13
CA ARG A 224 -0.89 21.84 -5.25
C ARG A 224 -1.75 21.71 -3.99
N ASP A 225 -3.06 21.50 -4.18
CA ASP A 225 -4.01 21.19 -3.13
C ASP A 225 -4.85 19.98 -3.56
N GLY A 226 -4.44 18.78 -3.11
CA GLY A 226 -5.03 17.54 -3.62
C GLY A 226 -4.77 17.32 -5.11
N ASN A 227 -5.82 17.33 -5.94
CA ASN A 227 -5.74 17.33 -7.40
C ASN A 227 -5.90 18.74 -8.00
N ASP A 228 -6.29 19.70 -7.19
CA ASP A 228 -6.41 21.09 -7.61
C ASP A 228 -5.05 21.80 -7.58
N ILE A 229 -4.96 22.85 -8.37
CA ILE A 229 -3.79 23.73 -8.43
C ILE A 229 -4.25 25.14 -8.10
N ARG A 230 -3.42 25.87 -7.36
CA ARG A 230 -3.58 27.28 -7.07
C ARG A 230 -2.43 28.06 -7.68
N THR A 231 -2.74 29.20 -8.27
CA THR A 231 -1.74 30.10 -8.81
C THR A 231 -2.16 31.56 -8.60
N ASP A 232 -1.17 32.43 -8.47
CA ASP A 232 -1.39 33.87 -8.48
C ASP A 232 -1.21 34.37 -9.91
N LEU A 233 -2.10 35.28 -10.32
CA LEU A 233 -2.07 35.94 -11.61
C LEU A 233 -2.00 37.45 -11.42
N ALA A 234 -0.88 38.04 -11.81
CA ALA A 234 -0.78 39.48 -11.87
C ALA A 234 -1.70 40.02 -12.98
N VAL A 235 -2.53 40.99 -12.64
CA VAL A 235 -3.40 41.69 -13.58
C VAL A 235 -3.18 43.20 -13.47
N THR A 236 -3.35 43.88 -14.54
CA THR A 236 -3.25 45.35 -14.57
C THR A 236 -4.47 46.01 -13.93
N LEU A 237 -4.36 47.24 -13.48
CA LEU A 237 -5.47 48.05 -13.02
C LEU A 237 -6.60 48.11 -14.05
N LYS A 238 -6.26 48.27 -15.34
CA LYS A 238 -7.24 48.29 -16.44
C LYS A 238 -8.04 46.99 -16.54
N GLU A 239 -7.34 45.84 -16.50
CA GLU A 239 -7.98 44.53 -16.56
C GLU A 239 -8.85 44.26 -15.30
N ALA A 240 -8.43 44.71 -14.13
CA ALA A 240 -9.19 44.57 -12.90
C ALA A 240 -10.50 45.41 -12.91
N VAL A 241 -10.42 46.64 -13.38
CA VAL A 241 -11.55 47.56 -13.39
C VAL A 241 -12.53 47.29 -14.54
N LEU A 242 -12.01 47.17 -15.77
CA LEU A 242 -12.82 47.03 -16.97
C LEU A 242 -13.15 45.56 -17.32
N GLY A 243 -12.45 44.63 -16.68
CA GLY A 243 -12.46 43.24 -17.08
C GLY A 243 -11.68 42.98 -18.38
N GLY A 244 -11.64 41.73 -18.80
CA GLY A 244 -10.94 41.36 -20.04
C GLY A 244 -10.55 39.89 -20.09
N LYS A 245 -9.91 39.50 -21.18
CA LYS A 245 -9.32 38.18 -21.32
C LYS A 245 -7.83 38.24 -21.04
N VAL A 246 -7.39 37.50 -20.03
CA VAL A 246 -5.98 37.47 -19.60
C VAL A 246 -5.42 36.05 -19.82
N PRO A 247 -4.24 35.91 -20.44
CA PRO A 247 -3.62 34.60 -20.61
C PRO A 247 -3.12 34.06 -19.26
N VAL A 248 -3.51 32.83 -18.93
CA VAL A 248 -3.09 32.13 -17.72
C VAL A 248 -2.29 30.90 -18.10
N PRO A 249 -1.05 30.73 -17.59
CA PRO A 249 -0.30 29.50 -17.76
C PRO A 249 -0.98 28.37 -16.98
N THR A 250 -1.13 27.21 -17.60
CA THR A 250 -1.68 26.00 -16.99
C THR A 250 -0.74 24.83 -17.24
N LEU A 251 -0.94 23.71 -16.58
CA LEU A 251 -0.15 22.49 -16.85
C LEU A 251 -0.13 22.09 -18.34
N THR A 252 -1.20 22.38 -19.07
CA THR A 252 -1.36 21.93 -20.48
C THR A 252 -1.17 23.04 -21.51
N GLY A 253 -0.62 24.17 -21.10
CA GLY A 253 -0.42 25.34 -21.96
C GLY A 253 -1.17 26.55 -21.45
N THR A 254 -1.21 27.64 -22.25
CA THR A 254 -1.84 28.89 -21.87
C THR A 254 -3.31 28.91 -22.23
N VAL A 255 -4.17 29.35 -21.31
CA VAL A 255 -5.62 29.48 -21.49
C VAL A 255 -6.04 30.93 -21.24
N ALA A 256 -6.95 31.47 -22.05
CA ALA A 256 -7.53 32.79 -21.84
C ALA A 256 -8.57 32.71 -20.70
N LEU A 257 -8.33 33.42 -19.60
CA LEU A 257 -9.23 33.58 -18.47
C LEU A 257 -10.01 34.88 -18.62
N SER A 258 -11.33 34.82 -18.52
CA SER A 258 -12.17 36.01 -18.48
C SER A 258 -12.18 36.59 -17.06
N VAL A 259 -11.58 37.75 -16.89
CA VAL A 259 -11.61 38.54 -15.66
C VAL A 259 -12.88 39.39 -15.68
N PRO A 260 -13.79 39.26 -14.69
CA PRO A 260 -14.98 40.10 -14.59
C PRO A 260 -14.59 41.58 -14.32
N PRO A 261 -15.35 42.54 -14.80
CA PRO A 261 -15.15 43.95 -14.40
C PRO A 261 -15.35 44.10 -12.88
N ASN A 262 -14.68 45.11 -12.32
CA ASN A 262 -14.65 45.37 -10.88
C ASN A 262 -14.06 44.24 -10.03
N SER A 263 -13.14 43.44 -10.62
CA SER A 263 -12.33 42.47 -9.90
C SER A 263 -11.29 43.17 -9.02
N ASN A 264 -10.89 42.50 -7.94
CA ASN A 264 -9.89 43.05 -7.03
C ASN A 264 -8.86 42.00 -6.65
N THR A 265 -7.76 42.42 -6.04
CA THR A 265 -6.78 41.50 -5.44
C THR A 265 -7.46 40.55 -4.48
N GLY A 266 -7.14 39.25 -4.57
CA GLY A 266 -7.76 38.19 -3.79
C GLY A 266 -9.00 37.57 -4.43
N THR A 267 -9.53 38.11 -5.54
CA THR A 267 -10.59 37.46 -6.31
C THR A 267 -10.08 36.12 -6.86
N ILE A 268 -10.80 35.03 -6.60
CA ILE A 268 -10.44 33.70 -7.06
C ILE A 268 -11.35 33.29 -8.23
N LEU A 269 -10.73 32.98 -9.36
CA LEU A 269 -11.41 32.49 -10.56
C LEU A 269 -11.04 31.02 -10.78
N ARG A 270 -12.01 30.21 -11.18
CA ARG A 270 -11.84 28.76 -11.35
C ARG A 270 -11.81 28.39 -12.84
N LEU A 271 -10.79 27.69 -13.24
CA LEU A 271 -10.67 27.02 -14.54
C LEU A 271 -10.91 25.53 -14.37
N LYS A 272 -12.11 25.09 -14.73
CA LYS A 272 -12.56 23.71 -14.54
C LYS A 272 -11.70 22.72 -15.33
N GLY A 273 -11.26 21.64 -14.69
CA GLY A 273 -10.48 20.56 -15.30
C GLY A 273 -9.06 20.96 -15.73
N LYS A 274 -8.53 22.08 -15.21
CA LYS A 274 -7.17 22.56 -15.51
C LYS A 274 -6.16 22.29 -14.38
N GLY A 275 -6.54 21.53 -13.38
CA GLY A 275 -5.66 20.96 -12.37
C GLY A 275 -4.97 19.69 -12.85
N ILE A 276 -4.64 18.79 -11.93
CA ILE A 276 -4.04 17.49 -12.24
C ILE A 276 -5.09 16.62 -12.92
N ALA A 277 -4.69 15.93 -14.00
CA ALA A 277 -5.57 15.06 -14.76
C ALA A 277 -6.10 13.90 -13.91
N ALA A 278 -7.27 13.35 -14.29
CA ALA A 278 -7.84 12.19 -13.63
C ALA A 278 -6.86 11.01 -13.64
N HIS A 279 -6.66 10.39 -12.47
CA HIS A 279 -5.74 9.25 -12.31
C HIS A 279 -6.13 8.41 -11.09
N GLY A 280 -5.80 7.10 -11.12
CA GLY A 280 -6.01 6.23 -9.97
C GLY A 280 -7.45 6.19 -9.42
N GLY A 281 -8.47 6.41 -10.27
CA GLY A 281 -9.87 6.48 -9.85
C GLY A 281 -10.31 7.85 -9.31
N ALA A 282 -9.40 8.82 -9.16
CA ALA A 282 -9.73 10.19 -8.76
C ALA A 282 -10.13 11.05 -9.98
N ALA A 283 -11.08 11.96 -9.78
CA ALA A 283 -11.47 12.94 -10.80
C ALA A 283 -10.34 13.94 -11.09
N ALA A 284 -10.39 14.56 -12.28
CA ALA A 284 -9.51 15.68 -12.61
C ALA A 284 -9.76 16.85 -11.66
N GLY A 285 -8.68 17.51 -11.25
CA GLY A 285 -8.73 18.73 -10.45
C GLY A 285 -8.97 19.97 -11.30
N ASP A 286 -9.14 21.10 -10.62
CA ASP A 286 -9.35 22.43 -11.18
C ASP A 286 -8.14 23.33 -10.92
N LEU A 287 -8.04 24.41 -11.68
CA LEU A 287 -7.06 25.47 -11.42
C LEU A 287 -7.78 26.68 -10.82
N TYR A 288 -7.36 27.04 -9.61
CA TYR A 288 -7.83 28.24 -8.91
C TYR A 288 -6.81 29.36 -9.12
N VAL A 289 -7.24 30.43 -9.78
CA VAL A 289 -6.43 31.59 -10.11
C VAL A 289 -6.80 32.72 -9.19
N ARG A 290 -5.89 33.13 -8.29
CA ARG A 290 -6.06 34.29 -7.44
C ARG A 290 -5.51 35.52 -8.15
N LEU A 291 -6.35 36.52 -8.37
CA LEU A 291 -5.94 37.78 -9.01
C LEU A 291 -5.11 38.63 -8.03
N VAL A 292 -4.04 39.22 -8.54
CA VAL A 292 -3.17 40.18 -7.84
C VAL A 292 -3.07 41.42 -8.71
N VAL A 293 -3.77 42.49 -8.33
CA VAL A 293 -3.65 43.76 -9.07
C VAL A 293 -2.28 44.36 -8.84
N THR A 294 -1.54 44.55 -9.92
CA THR A 294 -0.16 45.02 -9.90
C THR A 294 -0.05 46.32 -10.67
N LEU A 295 0.57 47.32 -10.07
CA LEU A 295 0.92 48.55 -10.72
C LEU A 295 2.24 48.38 -11.50
N PRO A 296 2.48 49.18 -12.54
CA PRO A 296 3.77 49.18 -13.22
C PRO A 296 4.89 49.61 -12.25
N GLU A 297 6.07 49.02 -12.38
CA GLU A 297 7.25 49.38 -11.55
C GLU A 297 7.58 50.86 -11.63
N HIS A 298 7.44 51.42 -12.83
CA HIS A 298 7.64 52.85 -13.10
C HIS A 298 6.35 53.43 -13.68
N PRO A 299 5.45 54.02 -12.85
CA PRO A 299 4.27 54.70 -13.32
C PRO A 299 4.61 55.89 -14.22
N ASP A 300 3.98 55.94 -15.39
CA ASP A 300 4.13 57.05 -16.33
C ASP A 300 3.42 58.32 -15.83
N GLU A 301 3.70 59.46 -16.47
CA GLU A 301 3.12 60.76 -16.09
C GLU A 301 1.60 60.78 -16.30
N ALA A 302 1.07 60.01 -17.25
CA ALA A 302 -0.36 59.95 -17.49
C ALA A 302 -1.07 59.27 -16.31
N LEU A 303 -0.52 58.17 -15.80
CA LEU A 303 -1.07 57.48 -14.62
C LEU A 303 -0.93 58.31 -13.35
N LYS A 304 0.21 58.97 -13.15
CA LYS A 304 0.40 59.90 -12.01
C LYS A 304 -0.63 61.06 -12.01
N SER A 305 -0.79 61.66 -13.17
CA SER A 305 -1.76 62.78 -13.36
C SER A 305 -3.18 62.31 -13.11
N PHE A 306 -3.57 61.16 -13.65
CA PHE A 306 -4.89 60.59 -13.40
C PHE A 306 -5.11 60.33 -11.92
N VAL A 307 -4.19 59.66 -11.24
CA VAL A 307 -4.33 59.32 -9.79
C VAL A 307 -4.39 60.60 -8.94
N SER A 308 -3.63 61.66 -9.30
CA SER A 308 -3.65 62.90 -8.56
C SER A 308 -4.97 63.63 -8.68
N SER A 309 -5.70 63.49 -9.77
CA SER A 309 -7.02 64.11 -10.00
C SER A 309 -8.18 63.24 -9.55
N TRP A 310 -7.96 61.93 -9.26
CA TRP A 310 -9.01 61.03 -8.89
C TRP A 310 -9.37 61.13 -7.41
N PRO A 311 -10.58 61.51 -7.03
CA PRO A 311 -11.03 61.52 -5.64
C PRO A 311 -11.27 60.10 -5.19
N ALA A 312 -10.31 59.48 -4.54
CA ALA A 312 -10.45 58.14 -4.00
C ALA A 312 -11.36 58.15 -2.76
N ASN A 313 -12.67 58.04 -2.98
CA ASN A 313 -13.69 58.12 -1.94
C ASN A 313 -13.96 56.78 -1.24
N TYR A 314 -12.93 55.99 -0.98
CA TYR A 314 -13.04 54.69 -0.28
C TYR A 314 -11.85 54.46 0.67
N ASP A 315 -12.13 53.82 1.82
CA ASP A 315 -11.09 53.42 2.76
C ASP A 315 -10.80 51.90 2.62
N PRO A 316 -9.66 51.50 1.99
CA PRO A 316 -9.32 50.09 1.85
C PRO A 316 -9.03 49.42 3.20
N ARG A 317 -8.79 50.19 4.27
CA ARG A 317 -8.46 49.71 5.63
C ARG A 317 -9.68 49.57 6.53
N ALA A 318 -10.86 49.99 6.08
CA ALA A 318 -12.11 49.90 6.87
C ALA A 318 -12.47 48.47 7.27
N LYS A 319 -12.04 47.48 6.50
CA LYS A 319 -12.27 46.03 6.78
C LYS A 319 -11.23 45.39 7.70
N THR A 320 -10.19 46.13 8.10
CA THR A 320 -9.11 45.65 8.97
C THR A 320 -9.16 46.18 10.40
N ARG A 321 -10.22 46.94 10.74
CA ARG A 321 -10.49 47.42 12.07
C ARG A 321 -11.46 46.53 12.84
#